data_1b982566186bfba8d66e8d21a403acfd
#
_entry.id   1b982566186bfba8d66e8d21a403acfd
#
_cell.length_a   1.000
_cell.length_b   1.000
_cell.length_c   1.000
_cell.angle_alpha   90.00
_cell.angle_beta   90.00
_cell.angle_gamma   90.00
#
_symmetry.space_group_name_H-M   'P 1'
#
loop_
_entity.id
_entity.type
_entity.pdbx_description
1 polymer ?
#
loop_
_entity_poly.entity_id
_entity_poly.type
_entity_poly.pdbx_seq_one_letter_code
_entity_poly.pdbx_strand_id
1 'polypeptide(L)'
;MTMSKPTFTTEFKVDSANLVINQGYSINEACQAVGVSESAMRRWVRQLKEEQRGVTPSGSKALTADQRRIQELEAKIKRIEREKEILKKATALLMSDTMR
;
A
#
# COMPACT_ATOMS: atom_id res chain seq x y z
N MET A 1 19.84 9.03 22.42
CA MET A 1 18.67 8.15 22.26
C MET A 1 17.90 8.53 21.03
N THR A 2 17.85 7.64 20.07
CA THR A 2 17.12 7.90 18.84
C THR A 2 15.64 7.61 19.06
N MET A 3 14.85 8.65 18.93
CA MET A 3 13.40 8.47 18.94
C MET A 3 12.97 8.01 17.56
N SER A 4 12.53 6.77 17.45
CA SER A 4 11.93 6.29 16.21
C SER A 4 10.62 7.03 15.96
N LYS A 5 10.31 7.30 14.69
CA LYS A 5 9.01 7.86 14.33
C LYS A 5 7.90 6.91 14.77
N PRO A 6 6.80 7.42 15.33
CA PRO A 6 5.68 6.56 15.69
C PRO A 6 5.18 5.83 14.46
N THR A 7 4.96 4.53 14.63
CA THR A 7 4.42 3.68 13.57
C THR A 7 2.96 3.43 13.89
N PHE A 8 2.08 3.66 12.93
CA PHE A 8 0.65 3.48 13.10
C PHE A 8 0.17 2.28 12.31
N THR A 9 -0.74 1.52 12.90
CA THR A 9 -1.35 0.38 12.19
C THR A 9 -2.26 0.88 11.08
N THR A 10 -2.52 0.03 10.11
CA THR A 10 -3.45 0.34 9.03
C THR A 10 -4.84 0.65 9.58
N GLU A 11 -5.29 -0.13 10.56
CA GLU A 11 -6.60 0.05 11.19
C GLU A 11 -6.70 1.40 11.89
N PHE A 12 -5.66 1.81 12.61
CA PHE A 12 -5.62 3.11 13.26
C PHE A 12 -5.72 4.24 12.23
N LYS A 13 -5.01 4.12 11.11
CA LYS A 13 -5.06 5.13 10.05
C LYS A 13 -6.45 5.24 9.45
N VAL A 14 -7.09 4.11 9.19
CA VAL A 14 -8.45 4.08 8.63
C VAL A 14 -9.45 4.66 9.63
N ASP A 15 -9.39 4.24 10.88
CA ASP A 15 -10.30 4.74 11.92
C ASP A 15 -10.15 6.24 12.10
N SER A 16 -8.90 6.73 12.13
CA SER A 16 -8.62 8.14 12.27
C SER A 16 -9.13 8.96 11.07
N ALA A 17 -8.89 8.49 9.86
CA ALA A 17 -9.34 9.16 8.64
C ALA A 17 -10.88 9.19 8.56
N ASN A 18 -11.54 8.14 9.07
CA ASN A 18 -13.01 8.08 9.08
C ASN A 18 -13.65 9.13 10.00
N LEU A 19 -12.94 9.63 10.98
CA LEU A 19 -13.44 10.76 11.78
C LEU A 19 -13.72 11.96 10.89
N VAL A 20 -12.85 12.21 9.93
CA VAL A 20 -13.02 13.32 8.98
C VAL A 20 -14.05 12.97 7.90
N ILE A 21 -13.91 11.80 7.30
CA ILE A 21 -14.72 11.43 6.12
C ILE A 21 -16.16 11.14 6.49
N ASN A 22 -16.38 10.35 7.55
CA ASN A 22 -17.71 9.84 7.90
C ASN A 22 -18.38 10.58 9.06
N GLN A 23 -17.60 11.13 9.98
CA GLN A 23 -18.15 11.73 11.20
C GLN A 23 -18.12 13.27 11.18
N GLY A 24 -17.61 13.85 10.11
CA GLY A 24 -17.67 15.30 9.92
C GLY A 24 -16.66 16.10 10.74
N TYR A 25 -15.66 15.46 11.34
CA TYR A 25 -14.62 16.19 12.06
C TYR A 25 -13.76 16.97 11.06
N SER A 26 -13.31 18.15 11.48
CA SER A 26 -12.27 18.84 10.72
C SER A 26 -10.94 18.11 10.89
N ILE A 27 -10.00 18.40 10.01
CA ILE A 27 -8.64 17.82 10.12
C ILE A 27 -8.05 18.12 11.51
N ASN A 28 -8.17 19.36 11.94
CA ASN A 28 -7.62 19.79 13.24
C ASN A 28 -8.28 19.06 14.41
N GLU A 29 -9.61 18.94 14.40
CA GLU A 29 -10.34 18.23 15.44
C GLU A 29 -9.94 16.77 15.50
N ALA A 30 -9.82 16.11 14.35
CA ALA A 30 -9.42 14.72 14.28
C ALA A 30 -7.99 14.51 14.78
N CYS A 31 -7.08 15.41 14.41
CA CYS A 31 -5.70 15.35 14.88
C CYS A 31 -5.61 15.43 16.40
N GLN A 32 -6.37 16.36 16.99
CA GLN A 32 -6.39 16.51 18.44
C GLN A 32 -7.02 15.30 19.14
N ALA A 33 -8.05 14.73 18.54
CA ALA A 33 -8.75 13.58 19.12
C ALA A 33 -7.86 12.34 19.20
N VAL A 34 -7.03 12.09 18.19
CA VAL A 34 -6.22 10.86 18.13
C VAL A 34 -4.73 11.09 18.35
N GLY A 35 -4.29 12.35 18.50
CA GLY A 35 -2.90 12.66 18.84
C GLY A 35 -1.91 12.47 17.69
N VAL A 36 -2.29 12.83 16.48
CA VAL A 36 -1.39 12.75 15.31
C VAL A 36 -1.18 14.11 14.69
N SER A 37 -0.15 14.21 13.83
CA SER A 37 0.13 15.45 13.13
C SER A 37 -0.90 15.71 12.03
N GLU A 38 -1.06 16.98 11.70
CA GLU A 38 -1.95 17.41 10.64
C GLU A 38 -1.54 16.82 9.28
N SER A 39 -0.23 16.77 9.03
CA SER A 39 0.31 16.21 7.79
C SER A 39 -0.05 14.74 7.63
N ALA A 40 0.08 13.96 8.70
CA ALA A 40 -0.27 12.55 8.69
C ALA A 40 -1.76 12.36 8.44
N MET A 41 -2.59 13.11 9.16
CA MET A 41 -4.05 13.02 9.02
C MET A 41 -4.50 13.36 7.59
N ARG A 42 -3.97 14.45 7.01
CA ARG A 42 -4.31 14.84 5.64
C ARG A 42 -3.93 13.77 4.64
N ARG A 43 -2.77 13.15 4.82
CA ARG A 43 -2.29 12.08 3.95
C ARG A 43 -3.20 10.86 4.02
N TRP A 44 -3.60 10.45 5.23
CA TRP A 44 -4.48 9.30 5.42
C TRP A 44 -5.87 9.54 4.84
N VAL A 45 -6.42 10.72 5.09
CA VAL A 45 -7.75 11.08 4.56
C VAL A 45 -7.74 11.07 3.03
N ARG A 46 -6.73 11.67 2.42
CA ARG A 46 -6.60 11.70 0.96
C ARG A 46 -6.45 10.29 0.39
N GLN A 47 -5.57 9.49 0.98
CA GLN A 47 -5.35 8.12 0.53
C GLN A 47 -6.62 7.29 0.65
N LEU A 48 -7.32 7.37 1.78
CA LEU A 48 -8.53 6.59 1.99
C LEU A 48 -9.61 6.97 0.97
N LYS A 49 -9.76 8.26 0.68
CA LYS A 49 -10.69 8.73 -0.35
C LYS A 49 -10.34 8.19 -1.73
N GLU A 50 -9.07 8.19 -2.08
CA GLU A 50 -8.61 7.67 -3.37
C GLU A 50 -8.81 6.16 -3.47
N GLU A 51 -8.55 5.42 -2.40
CA GLU A 51 -8.75 3.98 -2.38
C GLU A 51 -10.22 3.60 -2.49
N GLN A 52 -11.10 4.41 -1.92
CA GLN A 52 -12.55 4.21 -2.07
C GLN A 52 -13.01 4.37 -3.52
N ARG A 53 -12.23 5.07 -4.33
CA ARG A 53 -12.45 5.18 -5.77
C ARG A 53 -11.68 4.12 -6.57
N GLY A 54 -11.03 3.19 -5.89
CA GLY A 54 -10.30 2.09 -6.51
C GLY A 54 -8.84 2.36 -6.84
N VAL A 55 -8.26 3.45 -6.35
CA VAL A 55 -6.88 3.84 -6.65
C VAL A 55 -6.06 3.93 -5.37
N THR A 56 -4.94 3.21 -5.31
CA THR A 56 -3.95 3.40 -4.25
C THR A 56 -2.83 4.26 -4.80
N PRO A 57 -2.41 5.34 -4.09
CA PRO A 57 -1.29 6.15 -4.55
C PRO A 57 -0.04 5.32 -4.78
N SER A 58 0.70 5.63 -5.83
CA SER A 58 1.93 4.93 -6.19
C SER A 58 2.94 4.96 -5.04
N GLY A 59 3.51 3.81 -4.73
CA GLY A 59 4.51 3.67 -3.66
C GLY A 59 3.93 3.62 -2.27
N SER A 60 2.62 3.74 -2.10
CA SER A 60 1.98 3.68 -0.79
C SER A 60 1.46 2.28 -0.51
N LYS A 61 1.52 1.89 0.77
CA LYS A 61 0.88 0.67 1.22
C LYS A 61 -0.62 0.94 1.33
N ALA A 62 -1.44 0.08 0.74
CA ALA A 62 -2.88 0.25 0.73
C ALA A 62 -3.46 0.21 2.15
N LEU A 63 -4.46 1.05 2.41
CA LEU A 63 -5.15 1.12 3.68
C LEU A 63 -6.37 0.20 3.73
N THR A 64 -7.11 0.08 2.63
CA THR A 64 -8.31 -0.76 2.57
C THR A 64 -7.95 -2.21 2.30
N ALA A 65 -8.79 -3.12 2.77
CA ALA A 65 -8.59 -4.55 2.55
C ALA A 65 -8.60 -4.90 1.07
N ASP A 66 -9.49 -4.30 0.30
CA ASP A 66 -9.61 -4.54 -1.14
C ASP A 66 -8.34 -4.12 -1.88
N GLN A 67 -7.83 -2.92 -1.61
CA GLN A 67 -6.62 -2.44 -2.26
C GLN A 67 -5.39 -3.20 -1.80
N ARG A 68 -5.34 -3.65 -0.54
CA ARG A 68 -4.25 -4.51 -0.07
C ARG A 68 -4.25 -5.84 -0.83
N ARG A 69 -5.43 -6.41 -1.06
CA ARG A 69 -5.54 -7.66 -1.81
C ARG A 69 -5.06 -7.48 -3.25
N ILE A 70 -5.40 -6.36 -3.86
CA ILE A 70 -4.94 -6.03 -5.20
C ILE A 70 -3.42 -5.93 -5.23
N GLN A 71 -2.81 -5.23 -4.27
CA GLN A 71 -1.36 -5.10 -4.17
C GLN A 71 -0.67 -6.46 -3.99
N GLU A 72 -1.23 -7.34 -3.17
CA GLU A 72 -0.70 -8.68 -2.98
C GLU A 72 -0.72 -9.48 -4.27
N LEU A 73 -1.83 -9.41 -5.00
CA LEU A 73 -1.98 -10.10 -6.27
C LEU A 73 -1.04 -9.56 -7.33
N GLU A 74 -0.86 -8.24 -7.40
CA GLU A 74 0.08 -7.61 -8.32
C GLU A 74 1.51 -8.05 -8.05
N ALA A 75 1.91 -8.10 -6.76
CA ALA A 75 3.23 -8.56 -6.38
C ALA A 75 3.44 -10.03 -6.76
N LYS A 76 2.41 -10.85 -6.58
CA LYS A 76 2.45 -12.26 -6.95
C LYS A 76 2.59 -12.43 -8.47
N ILE A 77 1.86 -11.65 -9.24
CA ILE A 77 1.95 -11.67 -10.71
C ILE A 77 3.36 -11.32 -11.17
N LYS A 78 3.94 -10.25 -10.63
CA LYS A 78 5.31 -9.84 -10.95
C LYS A 78 6.31 -10.95 -10.65
N ARG A 79 6.16 -11.63 -9.52
CA ARG A 79 7.03 -12.74 -9.15
C ARG A 79 6.90 -13.89 -10.14
N ILE A 80 5.68 -14.25 -10.49
CA ILE A 80 5.41 -15.34 -11.44
C ILE A 80 5.98 -15.01 -12.82
N GLU A 81 5.81 -13.78 -13.28
CA GLU A 81 6.35 -13.33 -14.55
C GLU A 81 7.87 -13.39 -14.57
N ARG A 82 8.51 -13.02 -13.45
CA ARG A 82 9.98 -13.11 -13.32
C ARG A 82 10.45 -14.55 -13.36
N GLU A 83 9.77 -15.44 -12.65
CA GLU A 83 10.09 -16.87 -12.65
C GLU A 83 9.94 -17.47 -14.05
N LYS A 84 8.89 -17.07 -14.75
CA LYS A 84 8.65 -17.48 -16.14
C LYS A 84 9.79 -17.07 -17.06
N GLU A 85 10.27 -15.82 -16.94
CA GLU A 85 11.37 -15.33 -17.75
C GLU A 85 12.67 -16.07 -17.45
N ILE A 86 12.93 -16.38 -16.19
CA ILE A 86 14.10 -17.16 -15.78
C ILE A 86 14.05 -18.55 -16.38
N LEU A 87 12.89 -19.20 -16.32
CA LEU A 87 12.70 -20.54 -16.89
C LEU A 87 12.86 -20.54 -18.41
N LYS A 88 12.37 -19.53 -19.09
CA LYS A 88 12.55 -19.39 -20.54
C LYS A 88 14.01 -19.29 -20.91
N LYS A 89 14.78 -18.47 -20.18
CA LYS A 89 16.20 -18.31 -20.43
C LYS A 89 16.97 -19.60 -20.16
N ALA A 90 16.65 -20.28 -19.09
CA ALA A 90 17.28 -21.56 -18.73
C ALA A 90 16.99 -22.60 -19.82
N THR A 91 15.77 -22.69 -20.30
CA THR A 91 15.38 -23.60 -21.36
C THR A 91 16.13 -23.31 -22.64
N ALA A 92 16.24 -22.03 -23.02
CA ALA A 92 16.97 -21.62 -24.22
C ALA A 92 18.43 -22.02 -24.14
N LEU A 93 19.07 -21.85 -22.96
CA LEU A 93 20.46 -22.25 -22.75
C LEU A 93 20.65 -23.77 -22.88
N LEU A 94 19.76 -24.54 -22.31
CA LEU A 94 19.79 -26.01 -22.39
C LEU A 94 19.63 -26.48 -23.82
N MET A 95 18.69 -25.89 -24.56
CA MET A 95 18.47 -26.23 -25.98
C MET A 95 19.70 -25.88 -26.82
N SER A 96 20.32 -24.75 -26.54
CA SER A 96 21.54 -24.34 -27.23
C SER A 96 22.67 -25.35 -27.02
N ASP A 97 22.84 -25.87 -25.81
CA ASP A 97 23.86 -26.87 -25.50
C ASP A 97 23.58 -28.20 -26.21
N THR A 98 22.34 -28.61 -26.29
CA THR A 98 21.99 -29.89 -26.93
C THR A 98 22.05 -29.85 -28.45
N MET A 99 22.04 -28.67 -29.04
CA MET A 99 22.06 -28.48 -30.49
C MET A 99 23.47 -28.32 -31.07
N ARG A 100 24.50 -28.46 -30.28
CA ARG A 100 25.89 -28.40 -30.74
C ARG A 100 26.26 -29.67 -31.50
#